data_0d68ea76c4b2b9b102d6ec9fd2cb42f2
#
_entry.id   0d68ea76c4b2b9b102d6ec9fd2cb42f2
#
_cell.length_a   1.000
_cell.length_b   1.000
_cell.length_c   1.000
_cell.angle_alpha   90.00
_cell.angle_beta   90.00
_cell.angle_gamma   90.00
#
_symmetry.space_group_name_H-M   'P 1'
#
loop_
_entity.id
_entity.type
_entity.pdbx_description
1 polymer ?
#
loop_
_entity_poly.entity_id
_entity_poly.type
_entity_poly.pdbx_seq_one_letter_code
_entity_poly.pdbx_strand_id
1 'polypeptide(L)'
;GDGKKADHPEDAQKFAGEIFTNVKTGEARFLAAYEFLSDQETVNPDEIAAVGYCFGGAVVLHMARIGMDLKVVASFHGGIQPITPTEEGKVKAFVLVCNGADDPFVTQEQIDAFKKEMDDAKVQYEFVNYEGAVHSFTSPAADSLGPKFNMPLAYNEKADKESWEEMQKVFNK
;
A
#
# COMPACT_ATOMS: atom_id res chain seq x y z
N GLY A 1 7.84 -14.01 10.46
CA GLY A 1 9.06 -14.38 9.79
C GLY A 1 10.22 -14.66 10.73
N ASP A 2 11.31 -15.07 10.16
CA ASP A 2 12.51 -15.50 10.90
C ASP A 2 13.43 -14.33 11.29
N GLY A 3 12.91 -13.11 11.32
CA GLY A 3 13.68 -11.88 11.61
C GLY A 3 14.68 -11.50 10.51
N LYS A 4 14.55 -12.06 9.30
CA LYS A 4 15.40 -11.71 8.16
C LYS A 4 15.21 -10.25 7.79
N LYS A 5 16.33 -9.57 7.54
CA LYS A 5 16.37 -8.19 7.06
C LYS A 5 17.05 -8.13 5.71
N ALA A 6 16.65 -7.18 4.89
CA ALA A 6 17.30 -6.86 3.64
C ALA A 6 18.26 -5.69 3.88
N ASP A 7 19.54 -5.90 3.65
CA ASP A 7 20.56 -4.84 3.70
C ASP A 7 20.84 -4.22 2.32
N HIS A 8 20.34 -4.87 1.26
CA HIS A 8 20.49 -4.48 -0.13
C HIS A 8 19.15 -4.51 -0.87
N PRO A 9 18.92 -3.64 -1.88
CA PRO A 9 17.69 -3.67 -2.70
C PRO A 9 17.41 -5.02 -3.36
N GLU A 10 18.44 -5.75 -3.76
CA GLU A 10 18.33 -7.09 -4.36
C GLU A 10 17.69 -8.09 -3.38
N ASP A 11 18.10 -8.06 -2.10
CA ASP A 11 17.51 -8.90 -1.07
C ASP A 11 16.05 -8.50 -0.79
N ALA A 12 15.77 -7.20 -0.76
CA ALA A 12 14.40 -6.69 -0.61
C ALA A 12 13.50 -7.15 -1.76
N GLN A 13 13.97 -7.04 -3.00
CA GLN A 13 13.26 -7.51 -4.19
C GLN A 13 13.05 -9.02 -4.15
N LYS A 14 14.03 -9.78 -3.73
CA LYS A 14 13.92 -11.24 -3.58
C LYS A 14 12.82 -11.58 -2.57
N PHE A 15 12.83 -10.97 -1.38
CA PHE A 15 11.83 -11.24 -0.34
C PHE A 15 10.43 -10.83 -0.77
N ALA A 16 10.28 -9.69 -1.44
CA ALA A 16 9.00 -9.26 -2.02
C ALA A 16 8.54 -10.22 -3.12
N GLY A 17 9.45 -10.62 -4.01
CA GLY A 17 9.19 -11.56 -5.10
C GLY A 17 8.73 -12.94 -4.62
N GLU A 18 9.28 -13.44 -3.52
CA GLU A 18 8.83 -14.68 -2.89
C GLU A 18 7.36 -14.63 -2.49
N ILE A 19 6.88 -13.47 -1.99
CA ILE A 19 5.48 -13.28 -1.62
C ILE A 19 4.59 -13.12 -2.85
N PHE A 20 5.02 -12.36 -3.86
CA PHE A 20 4.27 -12.22 -5.11
C PHE A 20 4.16 -13.54 -5.89
N THR A 21 5.20 -14.38 -5.83
CA THR A 21 5.18 -15.72 -6.45
C THR A 21 4.30 -16.70 -5.67
N ASN A 22 4.24 -16.55 -4.34
CA ASN A 22 3.40 -17.36 -3.45
C ASN A 22 2.45 -16.46 -2.66
N VAL A 23 1.49 -15.86 -3.36
CA VAL A 23 0.55 -14.90 -2.80
C VAL A 23 -0.24 -15.46 -1.61
N LYS A 24 -0.56 -16.74 -1.62
CA LYS A 24 -1.26 -17.42 -0.50
C LYS A 24 -0.48 -17.37 0.82
N THR A 25 0.86 -17.38 0.74
CA THR A 25 1.69 -17.19 1.95
C THR A 25 1.56 -15.76 2.48
N GLY A 26 1.53 -14.75 1.60
CA GLY A 26 1.30 -13.35 1.99
C GLY A 26 -0.07 -13.15 2.62
N GLU A 27 -1.11 -13.68 1.98
CA GLU A 27 -2.49 -13.65 2.49
C GLU A 27 -2.59 -14.30 3.88
N ALA A 28 -2.03 -15.49 4.06
CA ALA A 28 -2.05 -16.20 5.33
C ALA A 28 -1.33 -15.44 6.46
N ARG A 29 -0.21 -14.79 6.15
CA ARG A 29 0.52 -13.94 7.12
C ARG A 29 -0.28 -12.71 7.51
N PHE A 30 -0.93 -12.07 6.55
CA PHE A 30 -1.80 -10.93 6.80
C PHE A 30 -2.99 -11.36 7.67
N LEU A 31 -3.66 -12.45 7.30
CA LEU A 31 -4.80 -12.99 8.04
C LEU A 31 -4.44 -13.31 9.50
N ALA A 32 -3.30 -13.94 9.73
CA ALA A 32 -2.84 -14.24 11.09
C ALA A 32 -2.62 -12.98 11.94
N ALA A 33 -2.12 -11.88 11.33
CA ALA A 33 -1.99 -10.60 12.02
C ALA A 33 -3.35 -9.95 12.29
N TYR A 34 -4.27 -10.03 11.33
CA TYR A 34 -5.64 -9.54 11.47
C TYR A 34 -6.40 -10.27 12.58
N GLU A 35 -6.37 -11.61 12.59
CA GLU A 35 -7.00 -12.45 13.62
C GLU A 35 -6.42 -12.14 15.00
N PHE A 36 -5.09 -12.05 15.11
CA PHE A 36 -4.45 -11.66 16.37
C PHE A 36 -4.93 -10.30 16.87
N LEU A 37 -5.07 -9.32 15.96
CA LEU A 37 -5.52 -7.96 16.33
C LEU A 37 -6.99 -7.97 16.73
N SER A 38 -7.87 -8.63 15.96
CA SER A 38 -9.31 -8.68 16.21
C SER A 38 -9.67 -9.40 17.50
N ASP A 39 -8.83 -10.31 17.97
CA ASP A 39 -9.02 -11.05 19.23
C ASP A 39 -8.64 -10.24 20.49
N GLN A 40 -8.09 -9.03 20.32
CA GLN A 40 -7.72 -8.19 21.48
C GLN A 40 -8.97 -7.53 22.09
N GLU A 41 -9.15 -7.62 23.40
CA GLU A 41 -10.30 -7.07 24.13
C GLU A 41 -10.51 -5.54 23.93
N THR A 42 -9.42 -4.81 23.59
CA THR A 42 -9.43 -3.37 23.39
C THR A 42 -9.66 -2.94 21.95
N VAL A 43 -9.81 -3.88 21.02
CA VAL A 43 -9.99 -3.63 19.59
C VAL A 43 -11.45 -3.81 19.20
N ASN A 44 -11.97 -2.85 18.44
CA ASN A 44 -13.23 -3.04 17.75
C ASN A 44 -12.97 -3.76 16.42
N PRO A 45 -13.38 -5.02 16.25
CA PRO A 45 -13.08 -5.79 15.03
C PRO A 45 -13.73 -5.20 13.76
N ASP A 46 -14.79 -4.41 13.90
CA ASP A 46 -15.49 -3.76 12.77
C ASP A 46 -14.76 -2.47 12.30
N GLU A 47 -13.74 -2.02 13.02
CA GLU A 47 -13.02 -0.76 12.76
C GLU A 47 -11.52 -0.99 12.47
N ILE A 48 -11.14 -2.18 12.03
CA ILE A 48 -9.74 -2.48 11.69
C ILE A 48 -9.39 -1.86 10.33
N ALA A 49 -8.28 -1.13 10.30
CA ALA A 49 -7.71 -0.56 9.09
C ALA A 49 -6.32 -1.15 8.79
N ALA A 50 -5.90 -1.06 7.52
CA ALA A 50 -4.58 -1.49 7.12
C ALA A 50 -3.82 -0.37 6.38
N VAL A 51 -2.58 -0.11 6.80
CA VAL A 51 -1.68 0.86 6.18
C VAL A 51 -0.46 0.14 5.63
N GLY A 52 -0.05 0.50 4.44
CA GLY A 52 1.13 -0.09 3.82
C GLY A 52 1.97 0.92 3.04
N TYR A 53 3.29 0.74 3.10
CA TYR A 53 4.27 1.56 2.40
C TYR A 53 5.03 0.70 1.40
N CYS A 54 5.31 1.22 0.20
CA CYS A 54 6.05 0.50 -0.84
C CYS A 54 5.43 -0.90 -1.11
N PHE A 55 6.17 -1.97 -0.89
CA PHE A 55 5.67 -3.36 -0.96
C PHE A 55 4.44 -3.58 -0.08
N GLY A 56 4.45 -3.04 1.16
CA GLY A 56 3.30 -3.12 2.07
C GLY A 56 2.06 -2.44 1.50
N GLY A 57 2.21 -1.35 0.74
CA GLY A 57 1.11 -0.69 0.03
C GLY A 57 0.45 -1.62 -1.01
N ALA A 58 1.25 -2.34 -1.79
CA ALA A 58 0.73 -3.33 -2.73
C ALA A 58 0.01 -4.49 -2.01
N VAL A 59 0.54 -4.93 -0.86
CA VAL A 59 -0.08 -6.00 -0.05
C VAL A 59 -1.45 -5.58 0.46
N VAL A 60 -1.58 -4.40 1.09
CA VAL A 60 -2.88 -3.96 1.64
C VAL A 60 -3.91 -3.72 0.55
N LEU A 61 -3.51 -3.22 -0.63
CA LEU A 61 -4.38 -3.10 -1.79
C LEU A 61 -4.85 -4.48 -2.30
N HIS A 62 -3.96 -5.48 -2.31
CA HIS A 62 -4.33 -6.85 -2.66
C HIS A 62 -5.35 -7.43 -1.67
N MET A 63 -5.14 -7.24 -0.36
CA MET A 63 -6.08 -7.72 0.66
C MET A 63 -7.46 -7.06 0.55
N ALA A 64 -7.52 -5.77 0.21
CA ALA A 64 -8.78 -5.11 -0.10
C ALA A 64 -9.47 -5.75 -1.32
N ARG A 65 -8.73 -5.97 -2.42
CA ARG A 65 -9.26 -6.57 -3.66
C ARG A 65 -9.85 -7.94 -3.48
N ILE A 66 -9.27 -8.77 -2.61
CA ILE A 66 -9.81 -10.11 -2.32
C ILE A 66 -10.95 -10.10 -1.30
N GLY A 67 -11.34 -8.94 -0.80
CA GLY A 67 -12.51 -8.75 0.06
C GLY A 67 -12.25 -8.95 1.54
N MET A 68 -11.01 -8.68 2.01
CA MET A 68 -10.71 -8.68 3.43
C MET A 68 -11.60 -7.67 4.17
N ASP A 69 -12.06 -8.03 5.35
CA ASP A 69 -12.96 -7.20 6.15
C ASP A 69 -12.18 -6.10 6.86
N LEU A 70 -11.93 -5.02 6.13
CA LEU A 70 -11.20 -3.86 6.59
C LEU A 70 -12.06 -2.62 6.41
N LYS A 71 -12.02 -1.71 7.37
CA LYS A 71 -12.72 -0.42 7.30
C LYS A 71 -12.07 0.52 6.29
N VAL A 72 -10.76 0.65 6.39
CA VAL A 72 -9.92 1.51 5.53
C VAL A 72 -8.65 0.78 5.13
N VAL A 73 -8.24 0.99 3.89
CA VAL A 73 -6.92 0.61 3.38
C VAL A 73 -6.21 1.85 2.87
N ALA A 74 -5.01 2.14 3.38
CA ALA A 74 -4.17 3.24 2.93
C ALA A 74 -2.84 2.72 2.37
N SER A 75 -2.57 3.02 1.10
CA SER A 75 -1.33 2.65 0.40
C SER A 75 -0.49 3.90 0.12
N PHE A 76 0.75 3.92 0.59
CA PHE A 76 1.71 4.99 0.35
C PHE A 76 2.79 4.51 -0.60
N HIS A 77 2.97 5.20 -1.73
CA HIS A 77 3.94 4.87 -2.80
C HIS A 77 4.03 3.36 -3.07
N GLY A 78 2.89 2.67 -3.02
CA GLY A 78 2.81 1.22 -3.27
C GLY A 78 2.59 0.89 -4.74
N GLY A 79 2.95 -0.34 -5.12
CA GLY A 79 2.55 -0.87 -6.43
C GLY A 79 1.02 -1.02 -6.50
N ILE A 80 0.40 -0.42 -7.52
CA ILE A 80 -1.07 -0.37 -7.67
C ILE A 80 -1.64 -1.44 -8.60
N GLN A 81 -0.77 -2.15 -9.33
CA GLN A 81 -1.21 -3.22 -10.22
C GLN A 81 -1.85 -4.38 -9.44
N PRO A 82 -2.96 -4.95 -9.94
CA PRO A 82 -3.61 -6.06 -9.29
C PRO A 82 -2.80 -7.36 -9.47
N ILE A 83 -2.63 -8.11 -8.37
CA ILE A 83 -2.28 -9.54 -8.46
C ILE A 83 -3.52 -10.32 -8.92
N THR A 84 -4.66 -9.98 -8.34
CA THR A 84 -5.98 -10.46 -8.73
C THR A 84 -6.89 -9.23 -8.83
N PRO A 85 -7.47 -8.95 -9.99
CA PRO A 85 -8.45 -7.86 -10.13
C PRO A 85 -9.66 -8.10 -9.22
N THR A 86 -10.29 -7.00 -8.80
CA THR A 86 -11.50 -7.09 -7.99
C THR A 86 -12.76 -7.07 -8.85
N GLU A 87 -13.89 -7.42 -8.24
CA GLU A 87 -15.22 -7.41 -8.82
C GLU A 87 -16.15 -6.51 -7.99
N GLU A 88 -17.29 -6.12 -8.57
CA GLU A 88 -18.29 -5.31 -7.89
C GLU A 88 -18.73 -5.93 -6.56
N GLY A 89 -18.72 -5.12 -5.50
CA GLY A 89 -19.11 -5.52 -4.15
C GLY A 89 -18.09 -6.38 -3.39
N LYS A 90 -16.93 -6.66 -3.98
CA LYS A 90 -15.88 -7.45 -3.34
C LYS A 90 -15.10 -6.65 -2.31
N VAL A 91 -14.66 -5.44 -2.67
CA VAL A 91 -13.92 -4.55 -1.76
C VAL A 91 -14.89 -3.93 -0.77
N LYS A 92 -14.62 -4.13 0.52
CA LYS A 92 -15.42 -3.59 1.63
C LYS A 92 -14.84 -2.28 2.16
N ALA A 93 -13.51 -2.15 2.11
CA ALA A 93 -12.79 -1.02 2.63
C ALA A 93 -13.00 0.25 1.81
N PHE A 94 -12.92 1.41 2.45
CA PHE A 94 -12.53 2.63 1.77
C PHE A 94 -11.04 2.55 1.39
N VAL A 95 -10.70 2.83 0.14
CA VAL A 95 -9.31 2.69 -0.36
C VAL A 95 -8.69 4.06 -0.58
N LEU A 96 -7.62 4.38 0.16
CA LEU A 96 -6.79 5.56 -0.06
C LEU A 96 -5.47 5.16 -0.73
N VAL A 97 -5.13 5.81 -1.83
CA VAL A 97 -3.83 5.68 -2.50
C VAL A 97 -3.13 7.03 -2.51
N CYS A 98 -1.97 7.08 -1.86
CA CYS A 98 -1.06 8.23 -1.83
C CYS A 98 0.14 7.92 -2.73
N ASN A 99 0.15 8.47 -3.94
CA ASN A 99 1.15 8.20 -4.97
C ASN A 99 2.04 9.41 -5.22
N GLY A 100 3.33 9.18 -5.45
CA GLY A 100 4.22 10.23 -5.96
C GLY A 100 3.96 10.44 -7.45
N ALA A 101 3.67 11.67 -7.88
CA ALA A 101 3.35 11.95 -9.28
C ALA A 101 4.54 11.69 -10.22
N ASP A 102 5.77 11.81 -9.68
CA ASP A 102 7.02 11.60 -10.43
C ASP A 102 7.65 10.22 -10.10
N ASP A 103 6.88 9.28 -9.49
CA ASP A 103 7.35 7.94 -9.21
C ASP A 103 7.47 7.12 -10.50
N PRO A 104 8.68 6.77 -10.96
CA PRO A 104 8.86 6.05 -12.22
C PRO A 104 8.40 4.58 -12.14
N PHE A 105 8.09 4.07 -10.96
CA PHE A 105 7.55 2.71 -10.79
C PHE A 105 6.04 2.64 -11.01
N VAL A 106 5.35 3.78 -11.09
CA VAL A 106 3.91 3.86 -11.32
C VAL A 106 3.62 4.73 -12.54
N THR A 107 3.28 4.09 -13.66
CA THR A 107 2.99 4.82 -14.92
C THR A 107 1.57 5.37 -14.95
N GLN A 108 1.31 6.35 -15.83
CA GLN A 108 -0.02 6.90 -16.01
C GLN A 108 -1.04 5.83 -16.46
N GLU A 109 -0.61 4.89 -17.32
CA GLU A 109 -1.47 3.79 -17.77
C GLU A 109 -1.88 2.89 -16.61
N GLN A 110 -0.99 2.68 -15.63
CA GLN A 110 -1.31 1.91 -14.41
C GLN A 110 -2.29 2.66 -13.51
N ILE A 111 -2.14 3.99 -13.41
CA ILE A 111 -3.07 4.84 -12.65
C ILE A 111 -4.46 4.79 -13.29
N ASP A 112 -4.54 4.94 -14.61
CA ASP A 112 -5.81 4.92 -15.33
C ASP A 112 -6.49 3.54 -15.23
N ALA A 113 -5.70 2.46 -15.32
CA ALA A 113 -6.20 1.11 -15.16
C ALA A 113 -6.71 0.85 -13.73
N PHE A 114 -5.99 1.34 -12.70
CA PHE A 114 -6.40 1.25 -11.30
C PHE A 114 -7.74 1.98 -11.09
N LYS A 115 -7.83 3.23 -11.53
CA LYS A 115 -9.06 4.02 -11.38
C LYS A 115 -10.23 3.35 -12.07
N LYS A 116 -10.02 2.87 -13.30
CA LYS A 116 -11.04 2.13 -14.04
C LYS A 116 -11.49 0.86 -13.29
N GLU A 117 -10.56 0.09 -12.74
CA GLU A 117 -10.87 -1.10 -11.94
C GLU A 117 -11.75 -0.74 -10.73
N MET A 118 -11.37 0.29 -9.97
CA MET A 118 -12.13 0.74 -8.80
C MET A 118 -13.52 1.26 -9.17
N ASP A 119 -13.62 2.03 -10.26
CA ASP A 119 -14.89 2.58 -10.75
C ASP A 119 -15.83 1.46 -11.24
N ASP A 120 -15.33 0.51 -12.04
CA ASP A 120 -16.09 -0.62 -12.55
C ASP A 120 -16.60 -1.52 -11.38
N ALA A 121 -15.79 -1.69 -10.35
CA ALA A 121 -16.14 -2.45 -9.15
C ALA A 121 -16.94 -1.65 -8.11
N LYS A 122 -17.25 -0.37 -8.39
CA LYS A 122 -17.99 0.55 -7.50
C LYS A 122 -17.36 0.70 -6.11
N VAL A 123 -16.03 0.64 -6.06
CA VAL A 123 -15.27 0.83 -4.83
C VAL A 123 -15.28 2.30 -4.43
N GLN A 124 -15.43 2.56 -3.13
CA GLN A 124 -15.18 3.90 -2.60
C GLN A 124 -13.68 4.10 -2.43
N TYR A 125 -13.09 5.02 -3.18
CA TYR A 125 -11.66 5.27 -3.12
C TYR A 125 -11.29 6.73 -3.32
N GLU A 126 -10.10 7.06 -2.90
CA GLU A 126 -9.41 8.31 -3.18
C GLU A 126 -7.99 8.03 -3.67
N PHE A 127 -7.61 8.66 -4.79
CA PHE A 127 -6.29 8.54 -5.37
C PHE A 127 -5.65 9.92 -5.44
N VAL A 128 -4.63 10.15 -4.62
CA VAL A 128 -3.92 11.43 -4.54
C VAL A 128 -2.54 11.29 -5.17
N ASN A 129 -2.25 12.15 -6.15
CA ASN A 129 -0.93 12.27 -6.79
C ASN A 129 -0.22 13.52 -6.24
N TYR A 130 0.91 13.31 -5.58
CA TYR A 130 1.72 14.40 -5.01
C TYR A 130 2.78 14.85 -6.00
N GLU A 131 2.64 16.08 -6.54
CA GLU A 131 3.59 16.67 -7.48
C GLU A 131 4.99 16.78 -6.87
N GLY A 132 6.03 16.44 -7.65
CA GLY A 132 7.43 16.47 -7.22
C GLY A 132 7.81 15.35 -6.26
N ALA A 133 6.90 14.44 -5.91
CA ALA A 133 7.21 13.29 -5.08
C ALA A 133 7.52 12.07 -5.95
N VAL A 134 8.60 11.37 -5.59
CA VAL A 134 9.01 10.09 -6.18
C VAL A 134 8.75 8.94 -5.20
N HIS A 135 9.24 7.74 -5.51
CA HIS A 135 9.11 6.58 -4.63
C HIS A 135 9.72 6.84 -3.24
N SER A 136 9.11 6.29 -2.19
CA SER A 136 9.54 6.44 -0.78
C SER A 136 9.48 7.88 -0.24
N PHE A 137 8.62 8.73 -0.77
CA PHE A 137 8.52 10.14 -0.38
C PHE A 137 8.20 10.36 1.10
N THR A 138 7.73 9.37 1.82
CA THR A 138 7.44 9.43 3.27
C THR A 138 8.64 9.12 4.15
N SER A 139 9.79 8.73 3.58
CA SER A 139 10.95 8.29 4.34
C SER A 139 12.13 9.24 4.22
N PRO A 140 12.55 9.96 5.29
CA PRO A 140 13.75 10.79 5.25
C PRO A 140 15.03 10.03 4.88
N ALA A 141 15.07 8.71 5.14
CA ALA A 141 16.22 7.87 4.76
C ALA A 141 16.35 7.70 3.24
N ALA A 142 15.29 7.96 2.47
CA ALA A 142 15.31 7.85 1.00
C ALA A 142 16.35 8.76 0.36
N ASP A 143 16.62 9.95 0.93
CA ASP A 143 17.62 10.90 0.44
C ASP A 143 19.05 10.35 0.49
N SER A 144 19.33 9.44 1.40
CA SER A 144 20.63 8.75 1.48
C SER A 144 20.63 7.42 0.71
N LEU A 145 19.52 6.70 0.71
CA LEU A 145 19.41 5.38 0.09
C LEU A 145 19.29 5.47 -1.45
N GLY A 146 18.60 6.48 -1.95
CA GLY A 146 18.46 6.71 -3.39
C GLY A 146 19.82 6.81 -4.09
N PRO A 147 20.68 7.77 -3.75
CA PRO A 147 22.02 7.89 -4.32
C PRO A 147 22.91 6.68 -4.01
N LYS A 148 22.84 6.11 -2.81
CA LYS A 148 23.63 4.95 -2.41
C LYS A 148 23.41 3.75 -3.32
N PHE A 149 22.18 3.52 -3.73
CA PHE A 149 21.80 2.36 -4.54
C PHE A 149 21.43 2.70 -5.99
N ASN A 150 21.66 3.96 -6.39
CA ASN A 150 21.26 4.47 -7.72
C ASN A 150 19.77 4.15 -8.03
N MET A 151 18.90 4.42 -7.06
CA MET A 151 17.46 4.22 -7.18
C MET A 151 16.72 5.57 -7.14
N PRO A 152 15.58 5.71 -7.83
CA PRO A 152 14.79 6.94 -7.85
C PRO A 152 13.96 7.09 -6.57
N LEU A 153 14.63 7.22 -5.43
CA LEU A 153 14.06 7.40 -4.10
C LEU A 153 14.44 8.77 -3.58
N ALA A 154 13.48 9.52 -3.05
CA ALA A 154 13.74 10.77 -2.35
C ALA A 154 12.63 11.07 -1.34
N TYR A 155 12.97 11.73 -0.24
CA TYR A 155 12.01 12.27 0.71
C TYR A 155 11.36 13.54 0.16
N ASN A 156 10.06 13.69 0.41
CA ASN A 156 9.34 14.92 0.11
C ASN A 156 8.50 15.30 1.32
N GLU A 157 9.00 16.24 2.12
CA GLU A 157 8.37 16.66 3.39
C GLU A 157 6.92 17.13 3.22
N LYS A 158 6.63 17.84 2.12
CA LYS A 158 5.27 18.31 1.84
C LYS A 158 4.35 17.13 1.57
N ALA A 159 4.72 16.24 0.66
CA ALA A 159 3.92 15.06 0.30
C ALA A 159 3.75 14.12 1.51
N ASP A 160 4.79 13.95 2.33
CA ASP A 160 4.73 13.15 3.55
C ASP A 160 3.66 13.70 4.52
N LYS A 161 3.71 14.98 4.84
CA LYS A 161 2.74 15.62 5.74
C LYS A 161 1.33 15.59 5.19
N GLU A 162 1.14 15.99 3.93
CA GLU A 162 -0.18 16.04 3.28
C GLU A 162 -0.80 14.64 3.19
N SER A 163 -0.02 13.60 2.84
CA SER A 163 -0.51 12.23 2.75
C SER A 163 -0.89 11.65 4.11
N TRP A 164 -0.15 12.00 5.16
CA TRP A 164 -0.48 11.64 6.53
C TRP A 164 -1.79 12.28 6.99
N GLU A 165 -1.96 13.59 6.71
CA GLU A 165 -3.21 14.31 7.03
C GLU A 165 -4.40 13.71 6.27
N GLU A 166 -4.21 13.31 5.00
CA GLU A 166 -5.26 12.68 4.21
C GLU A 166 -5.68 11.33 4.79
N MET A 167 -4.72 10.51 5.19
CA MET A 167 -5.01 9.26 5.89
C MET A 167 -5.78 9.50 7.19
N GLN A 168 -5.39 10.48 8.00
CA GLN A 168 -6.12 10.80 9.24
C GLN A 168 -7.56 11.22 8.98
N LYS A 169 -7.84 12.00 7.92
CA LYS A 169 -9.21 12.38 7.53
C LYS A 169 -10.06 11.15 7.19
N VAL A 170 -9.47 10.19 6.47
CA VAL A 170 -10.17 8.96 6.07
C VAL A 170 -10.44 8.05 7.27
N PHE A 171 -9.51 7.97 8.22
CA PHE A 171 -9.68 7.15 9.43
C PHE A 171 -10.73 7.70 10.40
N ASN A 172 -11.06 8.97 10.30
CA ASN A 172 -12.07 9.64 11.15
C ASN A 172 -13.47 9.72 10.48
N LYS A 173 -13.64 9.12 9.31
CA LYS A 173 -14.93 8.99 8.61
C LYS A 173 -15.70 7.77 9.13
#